data_2fb851fa66484fa42cb701f73ea4fb1d
#
_entry.id   2fb851fa66484fa42cb701f73ea4fb1d
#
_cell.length_a   1.000
_cell.length_b   1.000
_cell.length_c   1.000
_cell.angle_alpha   90.00
_cell.angle_beta   90.00
_cell.angle_gamma   90.00
#
_symmetry.space_group_name_H-M   'P 1'
#
loop_
_entity.id
_entity.type
_entity.pdbx_description
1 polymer ?
#
loop_
_entity_poly.entity_id
_entity_poly.type
_entity_poly.pdbx_seq_one_letter_code
_entity_poly.pdbx_strand_id
1 'polypeptide(L)'
;GDTVQVIVNQTPFYAESGGQVGDIGIIVSDNGLKAAVIDTQKVAGSLFVHTARIESGTLKSGDTVHLAIDTDRRAAIRSNHSSTHLLHEALRRVLGDHVAQKGSRQDDVRTRFDIAHSAPLTDDQIRAVETFVNAEIRANTPVETRILSIDDAMQSGAMALFGEKYGDEVRVVYMGRADDKGNKPFSVELCGGTHVKQTGDIGAFKIVAQGAVSAGVRRIEAVTGANVIAYLNDLEEMMETLADVLKTGRSDVTSRVRALLDERKKMESEITNLRRQVASGGGNAGSASDTDIQEAGGIRYTTRILDGFPAKDLKPLADDLKQKMGSGVVVLISAEEGRASIVVGVTPDLTSRVSAVDLVRVGAAALGGSGGGGRPDMAQAGGPNASAAKEAVDQIIKVFAA
;
A
#
# COMPACT_ATOMS: atom_id res chain seq x y z
N GLY A 1 34.96 18.92 7.97
CA GLY A 1 35.94 19.24 6.96
C GLY A 1 35.28 19.84 5.73
N ASP A 2 36.07 20.53 4.92
CA ASP A 2 35.59 21.16 3.69
C ASP A 2 35.17 20.11 2.66
N THR A 3 34.11 20.40 1.93
CA THR A 3 33.70 19.60 0.77
C THR A 3 34.26 20.26 -0.50
N VAL A 4 34.97 19.48 -1.28
CA VAL A 4 35.66 19.96 -2.49
C VAL A 4 35.33 19.06 -3.68
N GLN A 5 35.49 19.61 -4.89
CA GLN A 5 35.45 18.84 -6.12
C GLN A 5 36.87 18.53 -6.60
N VAL A 6 37.14 17.26 -6.82
CA VAL A 6 38.46 16.76 -7.20
C VAL A 6 38.37 16.14 -8.59
N ILE A 7 39.27 16.57 -9.47
CA ILE A 7 39.45 16.04 -10.82
C ILE A 7 40.87 15.49 -10.88
N VAL A 8 41.01 14.28 -11.37
CA VAL A 8 42.30 13.57 -11.50
C VAL A 8 42.53 13.11 -12.95
N ASN A 9 43.76 12.85 -13.31
CA ASN A 9 44.15 12.40 -14.66
C ASN A 9 43.69 10.99 -15.00
N GLN A 10 43.43 10.15 -13.97
CA GLN A 10 42.90 8.80 -14.09
C GLN A 10 42.17 8.40 -12.81
N THR A 11 41.10 7.61 -12.94
CA THR A 11 40.26 7.22 -11.79
C THR A 11 39.69 5.82 -11.93
N PRO A 12 39.67 5.01 -10.83
CA PRO A 12 38.92 3.75 -10.80
C PRO A 12 37.42 3.96 -10.50
N PHE A 13 36.99 5.18 -10.14
CA PHE A 13 35.63 5.48 -9.77
C PHE A 13 34.72 5.51 -11.00
N TYR A 14 33.57 4.85 -10.93
CA TYR A 14 32.49 4.98 -11.89
C TYR A 14 31.73 6.28 -11.59
N ALA A 15 31.58 7.12 -12.58
CA ALA A 15 30.73 8.30 -12.47
C ALA A 15 29.29 7.96 -12.84
N GLU A 16 28.31 8.52 -12.13
CA GLU A 16 26.88 8.26 -12.34
C GLU A 16 26.51 8.41 -13.82
N SER A 17 25.95 7.35 -14.37
CA SER A 17 25.54 7.28 -15.77
C SER A 17 24.61 6.08 -16.01
N GLY A 18 23.69 6.17 -16.99
CA GLY A 18 22.85 5.04 -17.42
C GLY A 18 22.01 4.42 -16.31
N GLY A 19 21.66 5.19 -15.27
CA GLY A 19 20.91 4.72 -14.11
C GLY A 19 21.76 4.12 -12.98
N GLN A 20 23.03 3.78 -13.21
CA GLN A 20 23.93 3.34 -12.14
C GLN A 20 24.46 4.56 -11.38
N VAL A 21 24.35 4.56 -10.06
CA VAL A 21 24.90 5.61 -9.18
C VAL A 21 26.42 5.65 -9.21
N GLY A 22 27.01 6.81 -8.94
CA GLY A 22 28.45 7.00 -8.83
C GLY A 22 29.06 6.25 -7.65
N ASP A 23 30.35 5.92 -7.78
CA ASP A 23 31.11 5.30 -6.70
C ASP A 23 31.43 6.29 -5.60
N ILE A 24 31.62 5.73 -4.42
CA ILE A 24 32.20 6.38 -3.25
C ILE A 24 33.51 5.66 -2.85
N GLY A 25 34.26 6.28 -1.96
CA GLY A 25 35.52 5.69 -1.49
C GLY A 25 36.42 6.72 -0.82
N ILE A 26 37.72 6.57 -0.98
CA ILE A 26 38.71 7.44 -0.36
C ILE A 26 39.77 7.95 -1.35
N ILE A 27 40.26 9.16 -1.08
CA ILE A 27 41.46 9.73 -1.68
C ILE A 27 42.44 9.95 -0.55
N VAL A 28 43.64 9.42 -0.71
CA VAL A 28 44.76 9.60 0.24
C VAL A 28 46.03 10.04 -0.49
N SER A 29 46.95 10.63 0.24
CA SER A 29 48.26 10.94 -0.28
C SER A 29 49.35 10.71 0.78
N ASP A 30 50.61 10.59 0.35
CA ASP A 30 51.75 10.34 1.21
C ASP A 30 52.03 11.51 2.19
N ASN A 31 51.51 12.70 1.92
CA ASN A 31 51.62 13.87 2.77
C ASN A 31 50.55 13.97 3.88
N GLY A 32 49.78 12.91 4.13
CA GLY A 32 48.83 12.80 5.20
C GLY A 32 47.40 13.32 4.85
N LEU A 33 47.12 13.58 3.57
CA LEU A 33 45.75 13.84 3.10
C LEU A 33 44.92 12.57 3.27
N LYS A 34 43.71 12.74 3.80
CA LYS A 34 42.64 11.77 3.72
C LYS A 34 41.32 12.51 3.43
N ALA A 35 40.66 12.10 2.36
CA ALA A 35 39.35 12.63 1.96
C ALA A 35 38.39 11.49 1.63
N ALA A 36 37.18 11.58 2.11
CA ALA A 36 36.10 10.66 1.77
C ALA A 36 35.38 11.16 0.49
N VAL A 37 35.42 10.37 -0.56
CA VAL A 37 34.62 10.60 -1.78
C VAL A 37 33.18 10.15 -1.48
N ILE A 38 32.26 11.09 -1.52
CA ILE A 38 30.84 10.87 -1.20
C ILE A 38 29.97 10.77 -2.44
N ASP A 39 30.47 11.17 -3.61
CA ASP A 39 29.79 11.05 -4.89
C ASP A 39 30.78 11.22 -6.05
N THR A 40 30.47 10.60 -7.18
CA THR A 40 31.24 10.73 -8.43
C THR A 40 30.30 10.98 -9.60
N GLN A 41 30.42 12.13 -10.21
CA GLN A 41 29.56 12.59 -11.30
C GLN A 41 30.33 12.76 -12.60
N LYS A 42 29.61 12.63 -13.72
CA LYS A 42 30.16 12.89 -15.06
C LYS A 42 29.69 14.26 -15.55
N VAL A 43 30.62 15.18 -15.75
CA VAL A 43 30.35 16.56 -16.17
C VAL A 43 30.90 16.78 -17.57
N ALA A 44 30.24 17.62 -18.36
CA ALA A 44 30.62 17.95 -19.74
C ALA A 44 30.90 16.70 -20.63
N GLY A 45 30.19 15.62 -20.40
CA GLY A 45 30.24 14.38 -21.20
C GLY A 45 31.39 13.42 -20.88
N SER A 46 32.55 13.91 -20.41
CA SER A 46 33.72 13.05 -20.20
C SER A 46 34.52 13.31 -18.91
N LEU A 47 34.25 14.38 -18.19
CA LEU A 47 35.00 14.78 -17.01
C LEU A 47 34.45 14.09 -15.76
N PHE A 48 35.30 13.30 -15.08
CA PHE A 48 34.94 12.64 -13.82
C PHE A 48 35.22 13.57 -12.65
N VAL A 49 34.20 13.97 -11.92
CA VAL A 49 34.27 14.88 -10.79
C VAL A 49 33.95 14.13 -9.51
N HIS A 50 34.91 14.06 -8.60
CA HIS A 50 34.76 13.42 -7.29
C HIS A 50 34.37 14.50 -6.26
N THR A 51 33.19 14.40 -5.67
CA THR A 51 32.82 15.23 -4.52
C THR A 51 33.41 14.60 -3.28
N ALA A 52 34.40 15.25 -2.68
CA ALA A 52 35.15 14.70 -1.57
C ALA A 52 35.09 15.61 -0.33
N ARG A 53 34.95 15.01 0.85
CA ARG A 53 35.01 15.69 2.14
C ARG A 53 36.41 15.45 2.75
N ILE A 54 37.15 16.52 3.00
CA ILE A 54 38.46 16.45 3.62
C ILE A 54 38.33 16.01 5.08
N GLU A 55 38.93 14.88 5.46
CA GLU A 55 38.92 14.38 6.84
C GLU A 55 40.20 14.81 7.58
N SER A 56 41.35 14.82 6.89
CA SER A 56 42.63 15.28 7.42
C SER A 56 43.54 15.76 6.31
N GLY A 57 44.56 16.53 6.65
CA GLY A 57 45.60 17.05 5.75
C GLY A 57 45.09 18.20 4.85
N THR A 58 45.84 18.43 3.79
CA THR A 58 45.57 19.49 2.80
C THR A 58 45.71 18.92 1.40
N LEU A 59 44.78 19.26 0.50
CA LEU A 59 44.83 18.90 -0.92
C LEU A 59 45.16 20.15 -1.74
N LYS A 60 46.15 20.01 -2.64
CA LYS A 60 46.59 21.07 -3.56
C LYS A 60 46.54 20.57 -5.00
N SER A 61 46.34 21.47 -5.93
CA SER A 61 46.46 21.16 -7.35
C SER A 61 47.91 20.71 -7.67
N GLY A 62 48.05 19.59 -8.39
CA GLY A 62 49.32 18.98 -8.71
C GLY A 62 49.78 17.91 -7.72
N ASP A 63 49.10 17.70 -6.61
CA ASP A 63 49.39 16.61 -5.68
C ASP A 63 49.21 15.24 -6.33
N THR A 64 50.09 14.29 -5.98
CA THR A 64 49.88 12.88 -6.29
C THR A 64 49.00 12.25 -5.24
N VAL A 65 47.92 11.57 -5.67
CA VAL A 65 46.96 10.95 -4.79
C VAL A 65 46.71 9.48 -5.17
N HIS A 66 46.36 8.67 -4.19
CA HIS A 66 45.89 7.30 -4.34
C HIS A 66 44.37 7.26 -4.12
N LEU A 67 43.71 6.62 -5.05
CA LEU A 67 42.22 6.50 -5.06
C LEU A 67 41.83 5.05 -4.80
N ALA A 68 40.92 4.83 -3.85
CA ALA A 68 40.33 3.53 -3.58
C ALA A 68 38.83 3.63 -3.50
N ILE A 69 38.15 2.84 -4.31
CA ILE A 69 36.68 2.74 -4.26
C ILE A 69 36.24 1.90 -3.05
N ASP A 70 35.01 2.12 -2.59
CA ASP A 70 34.31 1.20 -1.71
C ASP A 70 33.94 -0.06 -2.52
N THR A 71 34.69 -1.13 -2.32
CA THR A 71 34.57 -2.37 -3.09
C THR A 71 33.29 -3.13 -2.79
N ASP A 72 32.83 -3.09 -1.54
CA ASP A 72 31.63 -3.81 -1.12
C ASP A 72 30.38 -3.13 -1.68
N ARG A 73 30.34 -1.80 -1.59
CA ARG A 73 29.28 -1.00 -2.23
C ARG A 73 29.27 -1.20 -3.75
N ARG A 74 30.43 -1.18 -4.41
CA ARG A 74 30.55 -1.45 -5.86
C ARG A 74 30.08 -2.85 -6.22
N ALA A 75 30.35 -3.87 -5.40
CA ALA A 75 29.89 -5.23 -5.63
C ALA A 75 28.37 -5.32 -5.56
N ALA A 76 27.74 -4.70 -4.56
CA ALA A 76 26.29 -4.63 -4.44
C ALA A 76 25.64 -3.90 -5.64
N ILE A 77 26.20 -2.76 -6.07
CA ILE A 77 25.73 -2.02 -7.26
C ILE A 77 25.85 -2.90 -8.52
N ARG A 78 26.97 -3.62 -8.72
CA ARG A 78 27.15 -4.55 -9.84
C ARG A 78 26.09 -5.64 -9.86
N SER A 79 25.77 -6.21 -8.70
CA SER A 79 24.75 -7.24 -8.56
C SER A 79 23.37 -6.69 -8.94
N ASN A 80 22.99 -5.52 -8.44
CA ASN A 80 21.73 -4.85 -8.78
C ASN A 80 21.68 -4.47 -10.27
N HIS A 81 22.79 -3.98 -10.84
CA HIS A 81 22.83 -3.61 -12.25
C HIS A 81 22.75 -4.84 -13.18
N SER A 82 23.49 -5.89 -12.89
CA SER A 82 23.46 -7.11 -13.68
C SER A 82 22.09 -7.80 -13.59
N SER A 83 21.49 -7.83 -12.39
CA SER A 83 20.12 -8.37 -12.21
C SER A 83 19.07 -7.60 -13.01
N THR A 84 19.28 -6.30 -13.26
CA THR A 84 18.35 -5.48 -14.07
C THR A 84 18.26 -5.98 -15.51
N HIS A 85 19.37 -6.39 -16.10
CA HIS A 85 19.40 -6.99 -17.45
C HIS A 85 18.67 -8.33 -17.49
N LEU A 86 18.90 -9.20 -16.50
CA LEU A 86 18.17 -10.46 -16.38
C LEU A 86 16.67 -10.21 -16.14
N LEU A 87 16.33 -9.22 -15.31
CA LEU A 87 14.95 -8.80 -15.06
C LEU A 87 14.26 -8.31 -16.32
N HIS A 88 14.93 -7.49 -17.14
CA HIS A 88 14.38 -6.95 -18.38
C HIS A 88 13.98 -8.08 -19.33
N GLU A 89 14.87 -9.02 -19.60
CA GLU A 89 14.57 -10.16 -20.48
C GLU A 89 13.51 -11.07 -19.86
N ALA A 90 13.53 -11.34 -18.56
CA ALA A 90 12.51 -12.14 -17.88
C ALA A 90 11.12 -11.48 -18.00
N LEU A 91 11.03 -10.15 -17.83
CA LEU A 91 9.79 -9.42 -18.02
C LEU A 91 9.26 -9.50 -19.46
N ARG A 92 10.15 -9.41 -20.45
CA ARG A 92 9.78 -9.60 -21.86
C ARG A 92 9.22 -11.00 -22.13
N ARG A 93 9.84 -12.04 -21.59
CA ARG A 93 9.35 -13.43 -21.73
C ARG A 93 8.00 -13.66 -21.08
N VAL A 94 7.72 -13.00 -19.95
CA VAL A 94 6.48 -13.19 -19.19
C VAL A 94 5.34 -12.29 -19.68
N LEU A 95 5.65 -11.03 -20.02
CA LEU A 95 4.65 -10.02 -20.36
C LEU A 95 4.53 -9.77 -21.86
N GLY A 96 5.58 -10.09 -22.64
CA GLY A 96 5.63 -9.89 -24.08
C GLY A 96 6.64 -8.84 -24.54
N ASP A 97 6.87 -8.80 -25.85
CA ASP A 97 7.91 -7.98 -26.50
C ASP A 97 7.68 -6.46 -26.43
N HIS A 98 6.48 -6.02 -26.02
CA HIS A 98 6.19 -4.59 -25.80
C HIS A 98 6.92 -4.00 -24.59
N VAL A 99 7.45 -4.84 -23.70
CA VAL A 99 8.22 -4.40 -22.56
C VAL A 99 9.51 -3.73 -23.02
N ALA A 100 9.64 -2.45 -22.73
CA ALA A 100 10.80 -1.63 -23.02
C ALA A 100 11.16 -0.78 -21.81
N GLN A 101 12.45 -0.56 -21.57
CA GLN A 101 12.93 0.30 -20.51
C GLN A 101 12.45 1.74 -20.73
N LYS A 102 11.94 2.37 -19.67
CA LYS A 102 11.57 3.79 -19.60
C LYS A 102 12.45 4.57 -18.62
N GLY A 103 13.12 3.89 -17.73
CA GLY A 103 14.06 4.42 -16.77
C GLY A 103 14.63 3.31 -15.91
N SER A 104 15.78 3.60 -15.30
CA SER A 104 16.38 2.67 -14.35
C SER A 104 17.21 3.42 -13.32
N ARG A 105 17.40 2.83 -12.15
CA ARG A 105 18.34 3.27 -11.12
C ARG A 105 18.84 2.08 -10.34
N GLN A 106 20.16 1.96 -10.26
CA GLN A 106 20.84 0.92 -9.50
C GLN A 106 21.74 1.58 -8.47
N ASP A 107 21.47 1.32 -7.20
CA ASP A 107 22.31 1.66 -6.06
C ASP A 107 22.76 0.38 -5.32
N ASP A 108 23.41 0.51 -4.18
CA ASP A 108 23.87 -0.61 -3.36
C ASP A 108 22.74 -1.33 -2.60
N VAL A 109 21.56 -0.70 -2.47
CA VAL A 109 20.43 -1.27 -1.77
C VAL A 109 19.52 -2.05 -2.70
N ARG A 110 19.18 -1.47 -3.87
CA ARG A 110 18.18 -2.03 -4.79
C ARG A 110 18.37 -1.59 -6.23
N THR A 111 17.66 -2.26 -7.12
CA THR A 111 17.39 -1.77 -8.45
C THR A 111 15.94 -1.26 -8.56
N ARG A 112 15.75 -0.15 -9.29
CA ARG A 112 14.46 0.35 -9.75
C ARG A 112 14.45 0.30 -11.26
N PHE A 113 13.43 -0.32 -11.82
CA PHE A 113 13.31 -0.52 -13.25
C PHE A 113 11.92 -0.12 -13.72
N ASP A 114 11.85 0.91 -14.55
CA ASP A 114 10.62 1.45 -15.10
C ASP A 114 10.43 0.91 -16.52
N ILE A 115 9.29 0.28 -16.77
CA ILE A 115 8.99 -0.40 -18.04
C ILE A 115 7.71 0.12 -18.69
N ALA A 116 7.65 0.01 -20.02
CA ALA A 116 6.41 0.20 -20.76
C ALA A 116 5.47 -0.98 -20.49
N HIS A 117 4.50 -0.79 -19.58
CA HIS A 117 3.45 -1.76 -19.29
C HIS A 117 2.30 -1.06 -18.57
N SER A 118 1.05 -1.30 -18.96
CA SER A 118 -0.12 -0.55 -18.49
C SER A 118 -0.78 -1.14 -17.24
N ALA A 119 -0.68 -2.46 -17.04
CA ALA A 119 -1.34 -3.17 -15.95
C ALA A 119 -0.37 -3.49 -14.80
N PRO A 120 -0.83 -3.65 -13.54
CA PRO A 120 -0.03 -4.26 -12.50
C PRO A 120 0.29 -5.72 -12.85
N LEU A 121 1.50 -6.18 -12.51
CA LEU A 121 1.85 -7.58 -12.63
C LEU A 121 1.05 -8.39 -11.60
N THR A 122 0.55 -9.54 -12.01
CA THR A 122 -0.05 -10.50 -11.09
C THR A 122 1.03 -11.20 -10.24
N ASP A 123 0.62 -11.79 -9.12
CA ASP A 123 1.55 -12.55 -8.28
C ASP A 123 2.18 -13.73 -9.03
N ASP A 124 1.45 -14.36 -9.95
CA ASP A 124 1.97 -15.44 -10.80
C ASP A 124 3.03 -14.93 -11.78
N GLN A 125 2.81 -13.76 -12.37
CA GLN A 125 3.79 -13.11 -13.26
C GLN A 125 5.06 -12.72 -12.48
N ILE A 126 4.91 -12.15 -11.27
CA ILE A 126 6.04 -11.83 -10.41
C ILE A 126 6.85 -13.10 -10.09
N ARG A 127 6.18 -14.17 -9.66
CA ARG A 127 6.83 -15.46 -9.38
C ARG A 127 7.54 -16.05 -10.60
N ALA A 128 6.93 -15.94 -11.77
CA ALA A 128 7.54 -16.41 -13.01
C ALA A 128 8.81 -15.62 -13.35
N VAL A 129 8.78 -14.28 -13.25
CA VAL A 129 9.95 -13.42 -13.47
C VAL A 129 11.07 -13.75 -12.49
N GLU A 130 10.75 -13.84 -11.20
CA GLU A 130 11.74 -14.22 -10.17
C GLU A 130 12.34 -15.60 -10.43
N THR A 131 11.53 -16.53 -10.89
CA THR A 131 11.97 -17.90 -11.24
C THR A 131 12.99 -17.87 -12.37
N PHE A 132 12.73 -17.11 -13.45
CA PHE A 132 13.66 -16.94 -14.57
C PHE A 132 14.97 -16.31 -14.11
N VAL A 133 14.91 -15.16 -13.44
CA VAL A 133 16.12 -14.44 -12.99
C VAL A 133 16.97 -15.31 -12.07
N ASN A 134 16.35 -15.92 -11.05
CA ASN A 134 17.09 -16.78 -10.11
C ASN A 134 17.59 -18.07 -10.76
N ALA A 135 16.99 -18.56 -11.84
CA ALA A 135 17.52 -19.70 -12.59
C ALA A 135 18.81 -19.32 -13.32
N GLU A 136 18.89 -18.11 -13.91
CA GLU A 136 20.11 -17.60 -14.55
C GLU A 136 21.21 -17.29 -13.52
N ILE A 137 20.85 -16.78 -12.33
CA ILE A 137 21.80 -16.59 -11.22
C ILE A 137 22.41 -17.93 -10.81
N ARG A 138 21.58 -18.95 -10.57
CA ARG A 138 22.08 -20.30 -10.19
C ARG A 138 22.88 -21.00 -11.25
N ALA A 139 22.66 -20.68 -12.53
CA ALA A 139 23.43 -21.24 -13.63
C ALA A 139 24.90 -20.77 -13.61
N ASN A 140 25.17 -19.66 -12.95
CA ASN A 140 26.53 -19.12 -12.71
C ASN A 140 27.37 -19.01 -13.99
N THR A 141 26.75 -18.43 -15.05
CA THR A 141 27.43 -18.25 -16.34
C THR A 141 28.33 -17.01 -16.33
N PRO A 142 29.41 -17.00 -17.11
CA PRO A 142 30.24 -15.81 -17.30
C PRO A 142 29.44 -14.63 -17.86
N VAL A 143 29.75 -13.41 -17.41
CA VAL A 143 29.25 -12.16 -17.96
C VAL A 143 30.34 -11.60 -18.88
N GLU A 144 30.07 -11.61 -20.18
CA GLU A 144 31.01 -11.12 -21.18
C GLU A 144 30.65 -9.69 -21.61
N THR A 145 31.68 -8.92 -21.88
CA THR A 145 31.56 -7.56 -22.44
C THR A 145 32.36 -7.48 -23.71
N ARG A 146 31.72 -6.99 -24.79
CA ARG A 146 32.39 -6.80 -26.07
C ARG A 146 32.18 -5.37 -26.54
N ILE A 147 33.22 -4.79 -27.16
CA ILE A 147 33.14 -3.50 -27.86
C ILE A 147 32.91 -3.82 -29.33
N LEU A 148 31.80 -3.34 -29.86
CA LEU A 148 31.36 -3.62 -31.24
C LEU A 148 30.99 -2.30 -31.93
N SER A 149 30.99 -2.31 -33.27
CA SER A 149 30.27 -1.26 -34.00
C SER A 149 28.77 -1.29 -33.69
N ILE A 150 28.06 -0.19 -33.85
CA ILE A 150 26.60 -0.15 -33.60
C ILE A 150 25.89 -1.15 -34.50
N ASP A 151 26.33 -1.32 -35.76
CA ASP A 151 25.71 -2.23 -36.72
C ASP A 151 25.94 -3.70 -36.31
N ASP A 152 27.16 -4.08 -35.88
CA ASP A 152 27.46 -5.43 -35.40
C ASP A 152 26.71 -5.73 -34.10
N ALA A 153 26.56 -4.77 -33.21
CA ALA A 153 25.79 -4.90 -32.01
C ALA A 153 24.30 -5.19 -32.30
N MET A 154 23.71 -4.46 -33.24
CA MET A 154 22.33 -4.70 -33.65
C MET A 154 22.15 -6.06 -34.34
N GLN A 155 23.13 -6.47 -35.19
CA GLN A 155 23.12 -7.80 -35.81
C GLN A 155 23.25 -8.95 -34.79
N SER A 156 23.98 -8.72 -33.69
CA SER A 156 24.06 -9.69 -32.58
C SER A 156 22.77 -9.83 -31.78
N GLY A 157 21.73 -9.04 -32.13
CA GLY A 157 20.45 -8.99 -31.44
C GLY A 157 20.51 -8.26 -30.10
N ALA A 158 21.51 -7.37 -29.92
CA ALA A 158 21.60 -6.53 -28.74
C ALA A 158 20.45 -5.53 -28.69
N MET A 159 19.83 -5.37 -27.52
CA MET A 159 18.84 -4.35 -27.28
C MET A 159 19.50 -3.01 -26.99
N ALA A 160 19.13 -1.98 -27.75
CA ALA A 160 19.50 -0.61 -27.50
C ALA A 160 18.44 0.06 -26.61
N LEU A 161 18.88 0.88 -25.66
CA LEU A 161 17.97 1.67 -24.83
C LEU A 161 17.35 2.79 -25.67
N PHE A 162 16.05 2.94 -25.55
CA PHE A 162 15.31 3.94 -26.31
C PHE A 162 15.68 5.37 -25.89
N GLY A 163 16.14 6.18 -26.83
CA GLY A 163 16.43 7.61 -26.60
C GLY A 163 17.89 7.92 -26.24
N GLU A 164 18.79 6.94 -26.12
CA GLU A 164 20.21 7.18 -25.97
C GLU A 164 20.88 7.42 -27.33
N LYS A 165 21.87 8.33 -27.34
CA LYS A 165 22.73 8.56 -28.49
C LYS A 165 23.99 7.73 -28.33
N TYR A 166 24.21 6.81 -29.23
CA TYR A 166 25.39 5.95 -29.25
C TYR A 166 26.47 6.51 -30.19
N GLY A 167 27.73 6.31 -29.84
CA GLY A 167 28.86 6.58 -30.74
C GLY A 167 29.03 5.45 -31.77
N ASP A 168 30.09 5.53 -32.54
CA ASP A 168 30.43 4.52 -33.55
C ASP A 168 30.73 3.14 -32.94
N GLU A 169 31.27 3.13 -31.71
CA GLU A 169 31.52 1.95 -30.91
C GLU A 169 30.65 1.91 -29.68
N VAL A 170 30.08 0.73 -29.39
CA VAL A 170 29.21 0.48 -28.26
C VAL A 170 29.66 -0.72 -27.45
N ARG A 171 29.41 -0.66 -26.15
CA ARG A 171 29.71 -1.76 -25.23
C ARG A 171 28.47 -2.63 -25.08
N VAL A 172 28.56 -3.91 -25.47
CA VAL A 172 27.51 -4.92 -25.39
C VAL A 172 27.83 -5.88 -24.26
N VAL A 173 26.83 -6.13 -23.41
CA VAL A 173 26.93 -7.05 -22.28
C VAL A 173 26.11 -8.28 -22.57
N TYR A 174 26.74 -9.46 -22.44
CA TYR A 174 26.17 -10.78 -22.66
C TYR A 174 26.09 -11.52 -21.33
N MET A 175 24.91 -12.03 -20.95
CA MET A 175 24.79 -12.79 -19.70
C MET A 175 23.65 -13.80 -19.73
N GLY A 176 23.78 -14.83 -18.89
CA GLY A 176 22.84 -15.93 -18.77
C GLY A 176 23.14 -17.07 -19.74
N ARG A 177 22.36 -18.14 -19.64
CA ARG A 177 22.51 -19.34 -20.46
C ARG A 177 22.19 -19.05 -21.93
N ALA A 178 22.89 -19.71 -22.83
CA ALA A 178 22.52 -19.70 -24.23
C ALA A 178 21.15 -20.37 -24.45
N ASP A 179 20.46 -19.96 -25.49
CA ASP A 179 19.23 -20.61 -25.94
C ASP A 179 19.46 -22.09 -26.32
N ASP A 180 18.38 -22.86 -26.53
CA ASP A 180 18.47 -24.28 -26.86
C ASP A 180 19.25 -24.56 -28.19
N LYS A 181 19.48 -23.54 -29.02
CA LYS A 181 20.28 -23.59 -30.23
C LYS A 181 21.72 -23.18 -29.99
N GLY A 182 22.09 -22.74 -28.75
CA GLY A 182 23.42 -22.29 -28.39
C GLY A 182 23.83 -20.94 -28.98
N ASN A 183 22.90 -20.20 -29.60
CA ASN A 183 23.22 -19.05 -30.43
C ASN A 183 23.14 -17.70 -29.68
N LYS A 184 22.24 -17.57 -28.69
CA LYS A 184 22.02 -16.29 -28.01
C LYS A 184 21.92 -16.47 -26.49
N PRO A 185 22.73 -15.76 -25.69
CA PRO A 185 22.59 -15.71 -24.24
C PRO A 185 21.24 -15.18 -23.82
N PHE A 186 20.85 -15.43 -22.56
CA PHE A 186 19.56 -15.01 -22.00
C PHE A 186 19.32 -13.51 -22.17
N SER A 187 20.31 -12.66 -21.88
CA SER A 187 20.28 -11.21 -22.07
C SER A 187 21.46 -10.73 -22.90
N VAL A 188 21.21 -9.86 -23.89
CA VAL A 188 22.22 -9.20 -24.73
C VAL A 188 21.79 -7.73 -24.86
N GLU A 189 22.50 -6.81 -24.19
CA GLU A 189 22.08 -5.40 -24.13
C GLU A 189 23.27 -4.44 -24.23
N LEU A 190 23.02 -3.25 -24.78
CA LEU A 190 23.99 -2.15 -24.77
C LEU A 190 24.06 -1.57 -23.35
N CYS A 191 25.22 -1.60 -22.71
CA CYS A 191 25.40 -1.08 -21.38
C CYS A 191 26.82 -0.62 -21.08
N GLY A 192 26.98 0.64 -20.64
CA GLY A 192 28.25 1.21 -20.20
C GLY A 192 28.56 1.05 -18.70
N GLY A 193 27.65 0.45 -17.93
CA GLY A 193 27.76 0.28 -16.48
C GLY A 193 28.74 -0.80 -16.02
N THR A 194 28.83 -1.00 -14.72
CA THR A 194 29.66 -2.05 -14.12
C THR A 194 28.84 -3.29 -13.81
N HIS A 195 29.38 -4.48 -14.08
CA HIS A 195 28.70 -5.75 -13.93
C HIS A 195 29.52 -6.75 -13.11
N VAL A 196 28.82 -7.76 -12.62
CA VAL A 196 29.43 -8.94 -12.00
C VAL A 196 30.27 -9.72 -13.03
N LYS A 197 31.18 -10.56 -12.58
CA LYS A 197 32.01 -11.42 -13.47
C LYS A 197 31.22 -12.66 -13.91
N GLN A 198 30.36 -13.17 -13.03
CA GLN A 198 29.51 -14.34 -13.26
C GLN A 198 28.12 -14.04 -12.72
N THR A 199 27.09 -14.63 -13.30
CA THR A 199 25.69 -14.40 -12.86
C THR A 199 25.47 -14.87 -11.41
N GLY A 200 26.23 -15.87 -10.93
CA GLY A 200 26.19 -16.34 -9.55
C GLY A 200 26.64 -15.31 -8.51
N ASP A 201 27.49 -14.34 -8.89
CA ASP A 201 27.94 -13.25 -8.00
C ASP A 201 26.77 -12.35 -7.55
N ILE A 202 25.63 -12.39 -8.25
CA ILE A 202 24.40 -11.67 -7.85
C ILE A 202 23.82 -12.27 -6.57
N GLY A 203 24.03 -13.56 -6.32
CA GLY A 203 23.55 -14.29 -5.14
C GLY A 203 22.08 -14.70 -5.26
N ALA A 204 21.17 -13.82 -4.92
CA ALA A 204 19.73 -14.02 -5.03
C ALA A 204 19.05 -12.77 -5.56
N PHE A 205 17.82 -12.92 -6.07
CA PHE A 205 17.01 -11.82 -6.59
C PHE A 205 15.57 -11.91 -6.06
N LYS A 206 15.03 -10.79 -5.61
CA LYS A 206 13.64 -10.69 -5.12
C LYS A 206 13.01 -9.38 -5.56
N ILE A 207 11.82 -9.43 -6.16
CA ILE A 207 10.97 -8.25 -6.39
C ILE A 207 10.30 -7.91 -5.06
N VAL A 208 10.48 -6.68 -4.60
CA VAL A 208 9.96 -6.21 -3.30
C VAL A 208 8.80 -5.24 -3.44
N ALA A 209 8.69 -4.56 -4.59
CA ALA A 209 7.58 -3.63 -4.85
C ALA A 209 7.31 -3.48 -6.35
N GLN A 210 6.07 -3.09 -6.67
CA GLN A 210 5.68 -2.57 -7.98
C GLN A 210 4.74 -1.38 -7.82
N GLY A 211 4.80 -0.43 -8.75
CA GLY A 211 3.95 0.75 -8.73
C GLY A 211 3.73 1.36 -10.12
N ALA A 212 2.73 2.22 -10.27
CA ALA A 212 2.57 3.06 -11.46
C ALA A 212 3.43 4.32 -11.31
N VAL A 213 4.14 4.71 -12.36
CA VAL A 213 4.91 5.97 -12.44
C VAL A 213 4.13 7.02 -13.23
N SER A 214 3.61 6.62 -14.37
CA SER A 214 2.77 7.43 -15.25
C SER A 214 1.87 6.52 -16.09
N ALA A 215 1.02 7.09 -16.93
CA ALA A 215 0.19 6.31 -17.83
C ALA A 215 1.06 5.41 -18.73
N GLY A 216 0.83 4.10 -18.67
CA GLY A 216 1.57 3.10 -19.44
C GLY A 216 3.01 2.80 -18.95
N VAL A 217 3.43 3.34 -17.79
CA VAL A 217 4.76 3.07 -17.21
C VAL A 217 4.64 2.45 -15.82
N ARG A 218 5.22 1.27 -15.66
CA ARG A 218 5.25 0.49 -14.42
C ARG A 218 6.66 0.45 -13.86
N ARG A 219 6.79 0.73 -12.56
CA ARG A 219 8.03 0.59 -11.78
C ARG A 219 8.07 -0.77 -11.11
N ILE A 220 9.20 -1.44 -11.23
CA ILE A 220 9.54 -2.65 -10.48
C ILE A 220 10.73 -2.30 -9.58
N GLU A 221 10.66 -2.64 -8.30
CA GLU A 221 11.78 -2.54 -7.38
C GLU A 221 12.18 -3.93 -6.93
N ALA A 222 13.49 -4.20 -6.96
CA ALA A 222 14.04 -5.50 -6.59
C ALA A 222 15.36 -5.34 -5.83
N VAL A 223 15.68 -6.34 -5.04
CA VAL A 223 16.92 -6.42 -4.24
C VAL A 223 17.69 -7.67 -4.62
N THR A 224 19.02 -7.66 -4.38
CA THR A 224 19.92 -8.76 -4.68
C THR A 224 20.80 -9.14 -3.50
N GLY A 225 21.41 -10.32 -3.55
CA GLY A 225 22.45 -10.76 -2.62
C GLY A 225 22.06 -10.66 -1.15
N ALA A 226 22.89 -10.00 -0.36
CA ALA A 226 22.66 -9.81 1.08
C ALA A 226 21.37 -9.07 1.40
N ASN A 227 20.93 -8.13 0.54
CA ASN A 227 19.69 -7.39 0.76
C ASN A 227 18.45 -8.28 0.62
N VAL A 228 18.51 -9.39 -0.14
CA VAL A 228 17.43 -10.39 -0.15
C VAL A 228 17.32 -11.09 1.21
N ILE A 229 18.47 -11.45 1.79
CA ILE A 229 18.47 -12.10 3.11
C ILE A 229 17.95 -11.15 4.18
N ALA A 230 18.41 -9.89 4.17
CA ALA A 230 17.90 -8.87 5.09
C ALA A 230 16.36 -8.71 4.96
N TYR A 231 15.85 -8.59 3.76
CA TYR A 231 14.42 -8.51 3.49
C TYR A 231 13.64 -9.72 4.01
N LEU A 232 14.18 -10.93 3.85
CA LEU A 232 13.55 -12.15 4.37
C LEU A 232 13.56 -12.20 5.91
N ASN A 233 14.67 -11.77 6.54
CA ASN A 233 14.76 -11.68 7.99
C ASN A 233 13.74 -10.68 8.56
N ASP A 234 13.58 -9.51 7.93
CA ASP A 234 12.57 -8.51 8.33
C ASP A 234 11.14 -9.08 8.25
N LEU A 235 10.84 -9.85 7.18
CA LEU A 235 9.54 -10.52 7.05
C LEU A 235 9.34 -11.61 8.11
N GLU A 236 10.40 -12.35 8.45
CA GLU A 236 10.38 -13.37 9.50
C GLU A 236 10.12 -12.74 10.86
N GLU A 237 10.82 -11.67 11.22
CA GLU A 237 10.64 -10.92 12.47
C GLU A 237 9.22 -10.34 12.57
N MET A 238 8.71 -9.78 11.47
CA MET A 238 7.33 -9.29 11.41
C MET A 238 6.32 -10.43 11.68
N MET A 239 6.53 -11.60 11.09
CA MET A 239 5.67 -12.76 11.29
C MET A 239 5.74 -13.30 12.73
N GLU A 240 6.93 -13.30 13.35
CA GLU A 240 7.09 -13.63 14.77
C GLU A 240 6.31 -12.66 15.65
N THR A 241 6.50 -11.38 15.44
CA THR A 241 5.79 -10.33 16.19
C THR A 241 4.26 -10.52 16.09
N LEU A 242 3.75 -10.79 14.88
CA LEU A 242 2.32 -11.05 14.69
C LEU A 242 1.86 -12.33 15.45
N ALA A 243 2.65 -13.40 15.41
CA ALA A 243 2.36 -14.63 16.12
C ALA A 243 2.32 -14.42 17.65
N ASP A 244 3.26 -13.66 18.19
CA ASP A 244 3.33 -13.32 19.61
C ASP A 244 2.14 -12.45 20.05
N VAL A 245 1.80 -11.41 19.31
CA VAL A 245 0.62 -10.55 19.59
C VAL A 245 -0.67 -11.37 19.60
N LEU A 246 -0.79 -12.31 18.68
CA LEU A 246 -1.96 -13.18 18.54
C LEU A 246 -1.91 -14.41 19.47
N LYS A 247 -0.80 -14.61 20.19
CA LYS A 247 -0.53 -15.77 21.06
C LYS A 247 -0.78 -17.11 20.35
N THR A 248 -0.19 -17.27 19.17
CA THR A 248 -0.38 -18.44 18.32
C THR A 248 0.94 -18.85 17.63
N GLY A 249 0.99 -20.00 17.00
CA GLY A 249 2.11 -20.39 16.14
C GLY A 249 2.11 -19.61 14.80
N ARG A 250 3.29 -19.46 14.16
CA ARG A 250 3.42 -18.76 12.86
C ARG A 250 2.49 -19.32 11.78
N SER A 251 2.33 -20.65 11.73
CA SER A 251 1.44 -21.33 10.77
C SER A 251 -0.03 -20.96 10.97
N ASP A 252 -0.42 -20.56 12.18
CA ASP A 252 -1.80 -20.38 12.60
C ASP A 252 -2.23 -18.89 12.64
N VAL A 253 -1.32 -17.96 12.35
CA VAL A 253 -1.60 -16.51 12.35
C VAL A 253 -2.84 -16.19 11.52
N THR A 254 -2.91 -16.70 10.29
CA THR A 254 -4.04 -16.41 9.38
C THR A 254 -5.37 -16.97 9.92
N SER A 255 -5.36 -18.18 10.46
CA SER A 255 -6.56 -18.80 11.04
C SER A 255 -7.01 -18.07 12.31
N ARG A 256 -6.08 -17.63 13.14
CA ARG A 256 -6.37 -16.84 14.35
C ARG A 256 -6.97 -15.48 14.03
N VAL A 257 -6.43 -14.77 13.02
CA VAL A 257 -7.00 -13.48 12.55
C VAL A 257 -8.45 -13.68 12.05
N ARG A 258 -8.71 -14.73 11.27
CA ARG A 258 -10.07 -15.04 10.82
C ARG A 258 -11.00 -15.32 12.00
N ALA A 259 -10.56 -16.14 12.96
CA ALA A 259 -11.35 -16.42 14.15
C ALA A 259 -11.68 -15.15 14.94
N LEU A 260 -10.74 -14.23 15.13
CA LEU A 260 -10.97 -12.94 15.79
C LEU A 260 -11.98 -12.08 15.06
N LEU A 261 -11.94 -12.05 13.72
CA LEU A 261 -12.93 -11.32 12.92
C LEU A 261 -14.33 -11.91 13.07
N ASP A 262 -14.45 -13.23 13.12
CA ASP A 262 -15.72 -13.93 13.34
C ASP A 262 -16.25 -13.74 14.77
N GLU A 263 -15.37 -13.80 15.78
CA GLU A 263 -15.71 -13.49 17.18
C GLU A 263 -16.22 -12.06 17.31
N ARG A 264 -15.53 -11.08 16.70
CA ARG A 264 -15.98 -9.69 16.69
C ARG A 264 -17.37 -9.54 16.10
N LYS A 265 -17.63 -10.18 14.95
CA LYS A 265 -18.95 -10.13 14.29
C LYS A 265 -20.05 -10.74 15.16
N LYS A 266 -19.75 -11.82 15.85
CA LYS A 266 -20.70 -12.44 16.81
C LYS A 266 -20.96 -11.52 17.99
N MET A 267 -19.93 -10.92 18.59
CA MET A 267 -20.08 -9.96 19.68
C MET A 267 -20.89 -8.72 19.27
N GLU A 268 -20.65 -8.16 18.08
CA GLU A 268 -21.43 -7.04 17.55
C GLU A 268 -22.92 -7.40 17.40
N SER A 269 -23.22 -8.61 16.92
CA SER A 269 -24.59 -9.12 16.81
C SER A 269 -25.23 -9.33 18.19
N GLU A 270 -24.49 -9.89 19.14
CA GLU A 270 -24.96 -10.12 20.51
C GLU A 270 -25.24 -8.81 21.24
N ILE A 271 -24.32 -7.83 21.13
CA ILE A 271 -24.55 -6.48 21.66
C ILE A 271 -25.82 -5.86 21.08
N THR A 272 -26.04 -5.99 19.77
CA THR A 272 -27.24 -5.49 19.12
C THR A 272 -28.50 -6.18 19.66
N ASN A 273 -28.46 -7.47 19.84
CA ASN A 273 -29.57 -8.24 20.39
C ASN A 273 -29.84 -7.88 21.86
N LEU A 274 -28.80 -7.79 22.70
CA LEU A 274 -28.93 -7.40 24.10
C LEU A 274 -29.49 -5.97 24.24
N ARG A 275 -28.99 -5.02 23.44
CA ARG A 275 -29.55 -3.66 23.42
C ARG A 275 -31.04 -3.65 23.06
N ARG A 276 -31.44 -4.46 22.07
CA ARG A 276 -32.84 -4.62 21.68
C ARG A 276 -33.69 -5.23 22.80
N GLN A 277 -33.21 -6.24 23.49
CA GLN A 277 -33.86 -6.88 24.63
C GLN A 277 -34.07 -5.85 25.78
N VAL A 278 -33.02 -5.13 26.15
CA VAL A 278 -33.12 -4.08 27.18
C VAL A 278 -34.10 -2.99 26.77
N ALA A 279 -34.02 -2.52 25.53
CA ALA A 279 -34.90 -1.48 24.99
C ALA A 279 -36.36 -1.94 24.85
N SER A 280 -36.60 -3.26 24.71
CA SER A 280 -37.97 -3.82 24.64
C SER A 280 -38.57 -4.16 26.01
N GLY A 281 -37.89 -3.87 27.14
CA GLY A 281 -38.37 -4.15 28.50
C GLY A 281 -37.99 -5.55 29.03
N GLY A 282 -37.06 -6.27 28.38
CA GLY A 282 -36.60 -7.62 28.74
C GLY A 282 -35.41 -7.68 29.72
N GLY A 283 -35.28 -6.75 30.65
CA GLY A 283 -34.28 -6.78 31.70
C GLY A 283 -34.88 -7.06 33.07
N ASN A 284 -34.75 -8.32 33.49
CA ASN A 284 -35.11 -8.91 34.78
C ASN A 284 -36.61 -9.27 35.02
N ALA A 285 -36.82 -10.50 35.41
CA ALA A 285 -38.08 -11.13 35.74
C ALA A 285 -38.84 -10.30 36.80
N GLY A 286 -39.76 -9.50 36.32
CA GLY A 286 -40.67 -8.71 37.13
C GLY A 286 -41.60 -7.96 36.18
N SER A 287 -42.68 -8.65 35.76
CA SER A 287 -43.82 -8.10 35.02
C SER A 287 -43.43 -7.06 33.93
N ALA A 288 -43.46 -7.49 32.66
CA ALA A 288 -43.86 -6.60 31.58
C ALA A 288 -45.32 -6.16 31.95
N SER A 289 -45.36 -5.17 32.81
CA SER A 289 -46.63 -4.57 33.16
C SER A 289 -47.14 -3.85 31.92
N ASP A 290 -48.38 -3.92 31.65
CA ASP A 290 -49.21 -3.10 30.72
C ASP A 290 -48.99 -1.58 30.96
N THR A 291 -48.12 -1.21 31.89
CA THR A 291 -47.87 0.15 32.39
C THR A 291 -47.06 1.06 31.45
N ASP A 292 -46.44 0.54 30.41
CA ASP A 292 -45.71 1.37 29.42
C ASP A 292 -46.61 1.80 28.24
N ILE A 293 -47.83 1.24 28.15
CA ILE A 293 -48.80 1.62 27.12
C ILE A 293 -49.75 2.63 27.71
N GLN A 294 -49.79 3.81 27.13
CA GLN A 294 -50.65 4.91 27.48
C GLN A 294 -51.75 5.08 26.41
N GLU A 295 -52.77 5.86 26.72
CA GLU A 295 -53.87 6.17 25.80
C GLU A 295 -54.09 7.68 25.73
N ALA A 296 -54.25 8.19 24.49
CA ALA A 296 -54.62 9.57 24.23
C ALA A 296 -55.50 9.63 22.97
N GLY A 297 -56.57 10.39 22.99
CA GLY A 297 -57.50 10.51 21.85
C GLY A 297 -58.11 9.17 21.38
N GLY A 298 -58.22 8.17 22.27
CA GLY A 298 -58.64 6.81 21.92
C GLY A 298 -57.64 6.00 21.13
N ILE A 299 -56.35 6.39 21.16
CA ILE A 299 -55.22 5.69 20.54
C ILE A 299 -54.27 5.25 21.62
N ARG A 300 -53.94 3.97 21.67
CA ARG A 300 -52.88 3.42 22.52
C ARG A 300 -51.53 3.80 21.95
N TYR A 301 -50.57 4.17 22.82
CA TYR A 301 -49.25 4.51 22.39
C TYR A 301 -48.17 4.11 23.41
N THR A 302 -46.94 3.94 22.95
CA THR A 302 -45.76 3.79 23.80
C THR A 302 -44.65 4.69 23.29
N THR A 303 -43.88 5.26 24.24
CA THR A 303 -42.76 6.15 23.92
C THR A 303 -41.54 5.69 24.67
N ARG A 304 -40.38 5.73 24.00
CA ARG A 304 -39.08 5.44 24.62
C ARG A 304 -38.02 6.41 24.14
N ILE A 305 -37.25 6.95 25.09
CA ILE A 305 -36.06 7.73 24.82
C ILE A 305 -34.88 6.83 25.24
N LEU A 306 -33.99 6.53 24.28
CA LEU A 306 -32.94 5.52 24.38
C LEU A 306 -31.57 6.18 24.22
N ASP A 307 -30.84 6.36 25.31
CA ASP A 307 -29.50 6.94 25.27
C ASP A 307 -28.49 5.93 24.70
N GLY A 308 -27.66 6.37 23.72
CA GLY A 308 -26.63 5.54 23.12
C GLY A 308 -27.13 4.35 22.28
N PHE A 309 -28.42 4.35 21.93
CA PHE A 309 -29.00 3.31 21.08
C PHE A 309 -28.82 3.65 19.60
N PRO A 310 -28.24 2.75 18.77
CA PRO A 310 -27.96 3.07 17.37
C PRO A 310 -29.23 3.39 16.57
N ALA A 311 -29.22 4.47 15.81
CA ALA A 311 -30.37 4.92 15.00
C ALA A 311 -30.86 3.85 14.01
N LYS A 312 -29.94 3.04 13.46
CA LYS A 312 -30.26 1.92 12.54
C LYS A 312 -31.10 0.82 13.18
N ASP A 313 -31.06 0.67 14.50
CA ASP A 313 -31.78 -0.38 15.24
C ASP A 313 -33.13 0.07 15.76
N LEU A 314 -33.48 1.35 15.63
CA LEU A 314 -34.79 1.90 16.04
C LEU A 314 -35.97 1.32 15.26
N LYS A 315 -35.85 1.15 13.93
CA LYS A 315 -36.94 0.60 13.10
C LYS A 315 -37.31 -0.84 13.47
N PRO A 316 -36.33 -1.78 13.55
CA PRO A 316 -36.65 -3.12 14.03
C PRO A 316 -37.28 -3.16 15.42
N LEU A 317 -36.83 -2.30 16.34
CA LEU A 317 -37.44 -2.17 17.66
C LEU A 317 -38.85 -1.65 17.61
N ALA A 318 -39.12 -0.67 16.73
CA ALA A 318 -40.49 -0.16 16.54
C ALA A 318 -41.45 -1.23 15.97
N ASP A 319 -40.97 -2.08 15.04
CA ASP A 319 -41.74 -3.20 14.51
C ASP A 319 -42.03 -4.25 15.60
N ASP A 320 -41.04 -4.60 16.43
CA ASP A 320 -41.24 -5.51 17.56
C ASP A 320 -42.27 -4.98 18.57
N LEU A 321 -42.24 -3.66 18.87
CA LEU A 321 -43.18 -3.05 19.80
C LEU A 321 -44.60 -2.90 19.19
N LYS A 322 -44.72 -2.58 17.89
CA LYS A 322 -46.01 -2.61 17.19
C LYS A 322 -46.66 -3.98 17.25
N GLN A 323 -45.90 -5.03 17.01
CA GLN A 323 -46.39 -6.41 17.05
C GLN A 323 -46.86 -6.80 18.45
N LYS A 324 -46.14 -6.43 19.51
CA LYS A 324 -46.53 -6.69 20.90
C LYS A 324 -47.75 -5.90 21.32
N MET A 325 -47.93 -4.67 20.85
CA MET A 325 -49.03 -3.79 21.18
C MET A 325 -50.32 -4.18 20.47
N GLY A 326 -50.23 -4.76 19.27
CA GLY A 326 -51.38 -5.13 18.43
C GLY A 326 -52.00 -3.96 17.69
N SER A 327 -52.46 -2.92 18.39
CA SER A 327 -53.03 -1.68 17.82
C SER A 327 -52.47 -0.49 18.60
N GLY A 328 -51.88 0.51 17.89
CA GLY A 328 -51.33 1.71 18.53
C GLY A 328 -50.21 2.42 17.77
N VAL A 329 -49.64 3.41 18.45
CA VAL A 329 -48.52 4.22 17.96
C VAL A 329 -47.26 3.97 18.83
N VAL A 330 -46.14 3.76 18.18
CA VAL A 330 -44.80 3.60 18.83
C VAL A 330 -43.96 4.80 18.48
N VAL A 331 -43.41 5.51 19.47
CA VAL A 331 -42.50 6.63 19.29
C VAL A 331 -41.17 6.29 19.97
N LEU A 332 -40.11 6.16 19.18
CA LEU A 332 -38.75 5.86 19.67
C LEU A 332 -37.81 7.01 19.32
N ILE A 333 -37.08 7.51 20.31
CA ILE A 333 -36.07 8.52 20.08
C ILE A 333 -34.72 7.95 20.63
N SER A 334 -33.70 7.96 19.79
CA SER A 334 -32.35 7.69 20.19
C SER A 334 -31.60 9.02 20.38
N ALA A 335 -30.83 9.13 21.46
CA ALA A 335 -29.91 10.23 21.72
C ALA A 335 -28.48 9.70 21.69
N GLU A 336 -27.68 10.18 20.75
CA GLU A 336 -26.29 9.76 20.58
C GLU A 336 -25.43 10.97 20.17
N GLU A 337 -24.34 11.23 20.90
CA GLU A 337 -23.40 12.34 20.65
C GLU A 337 -24.06 13.72 20.43
N GLY A 338 -25.11 14.02 21.21
CA GLY A 338 -25.84 15.29 21.11
C GLY A 338 -26.86 15.40 19.99
N ARG A 339 -26.96 14.37 19.11
CA ARG A 339 -27.92 14.26 18.02
C ARG A 339 -29.06 13.33 18.41
N ALA A 340 -30.24 13.59 17.89
CA ALA A 340 -31.40 12.71 18.06
C ALA A 340 -31.82 12.07 16.74
N SER A 341 -32.17 10.80 16.82
CA SER A 341 -32.86 10.08 15.74
C SER A 341 -34.23 9.63 16.25
N ILE A 342 -35.29 9.90 15.51
CA ILE A 342 -36.67 9.54 15.85
C ILE A 342 -37.21 8.55 14.84
N VAL A 343 -37.91 7.53 15.34
CA VAL A 343 -38.71 6.60 14.54
C VAL A 343 -40.11 6.55 15.12
N VAL A 344 -41.09 6.70 14.26
CA VAL A 344 -42.53 6.54 14.60
C VAL A 344 -43.08 5.36 13.82
N GLY A 345 -43.70 4.42 14.54
CA GLY A 345 -44.42 3.29 13.98
C GLY A 345 -45.90 3.40 14.29
N VAL A 346 -46.75 3.17 13.31
CA VAL A 346 -48.21 3.14 13.43
C VAL A 346 -48.73 1.79 12.95
N THR A 347 -49.61 1.16 13.69
CA THR A 347 -50.18 -0.12 13.27
C THR A 347 -51.14 0.07 12.07
N PRO A 348 -51.25 -0.94 11.17
CA PRO A 348 -51.99 -0.78 9.90
C PRO A 348 -53.43 -0.30 10.03
N ASP A 349 -54.12 -0.71 11.09
CA ASP A 349 -55.48 -0.33 11.40
C ASP A 349 -55.68 1.17 11.71
N LEU A 350 -54.61 1.84 12.16
CA LEU A 350 -54.65 3.27 12.53
C LEU A 350 -54.07 4.19 11.45
N THR A 351 -53.48 3.67 10.38
CA THR A 351 -52.85 4.49 9.34
C THR A 351 -53.79 5.42 8.59
N SER A 352 -55.11 5.13 8.59
CA SER A 352 -56.14 6.02 8.03
C SER A 352 -56.48 7.21 8.94
N ARG A 353 -56.17 7.12 10.24
CA ARG A 353 -56.39 8.17 11.24
C ARG A 353 -55.13 8.97 11.55
N VAL A 354 -53.97 8.29 11.59
CA VAL A 354 -52.70 8.88 11.99
C VAL A 354 -51.59 8.36 11.09
N SER A 355 -50.81 9.27 10.52
CA SER A 355 -49.69 8.92 9.66
C SER A 355 -48.38 9.05 10.41
N ALA A 356 -47.54 8.00 10.38
CA ALA A 356 -46.21 8.05 10.96
C ALA A 356 -45.34 9.17 10.34
N VAL A 357 -45.56 9.52 9.07
CA VAL A 357 -44.86 10.60 8.38
C VAL A 357 -45.17 11.97 8.99
N ASP A 358 -46.42 12.21 9.31
CA ASP A 358 -46.84 13.50 9.89
C ASP A 358 -46.36 13.61 11.34
N LEU A 359 -46.49 12.54 12.12
CA LEU A 359 -45.97 12.49 13.48
C LEU A 359 -44.45 12.68 13.55
N VAL A 360 -43.71 12.03 12.66
CA VAL A 360 -42.25 12.15 12.68
C VAL A 360 -41.75 13.54 12.29
N ARG A 361 -42.52 14.26 11.43
CA ARG A 361 -42.21 15.66 11.07
C ARG A 361 -42.38 16.60 12.25
N VAL A 362 -43.40 16.40 13.05
CA VAL A 362 -43.64 17.18 14.28
C VAL A 362 -42.49 16.93 15.27
N GLY A 363 -42.15 15.67 15.48
CA GLY A 363 -41.03 15.32 16.38
C GLY A 363 -39.71 15.85 15.89
N ALA A 364 -39.43 15.79 14.57
CA ALA A 364 -38.22 16.31 13.97
C ALA A 364 -38.07 17.81 14.16
N ALA A 365 -39.16 18.57 13.98
CA ALA A 365 -39.18 20.03 14.20
C ALA A 365 -38.78 20.39 15.64
N ALA A 366 -39.30 19.66 16.62
CA ALA A 366 -38.96 19.87 18.04
C ALA A 366 -37.48 19.52 18.31
N LEU A 367 -36.91 18.54 17.62
CA LEU A 367 -35.50 18.17 17.69
C LEU A 367 -34.57 19.11 16.90
N GLY A 368 -35.10 20.19 16.29
CA GLY A 368 -34.34 21.13 15.45
C GLY A 368 -34.00 20.58 14.06
N GLY A 369 -34.67 19.51 13.62
CA GLY A 369 -34.52 18.93 12.29
C GLY A 369 -35.47 19.57 11.28
N SER A 370 -35.11 19.49 9.98
CA SER A 370 -35.89 20.12 8.89
C SER A 370 -36.73 19.14 8.05
N GLY A 371 -36.76 17.86 8.40
CA GLY A 371 -37.44 16.86 7.56
C GLY A 371 -37.60 15.50 8.22
N GLY A 372 -38.39 14.67 7.57
CA GLY A 372 -38.61 13.27 7.93
C GLY A 372 -39.36 12.58 6.82
N GLY A 373 -39.19 11.26 6.69
CA GLY A 373 -39.81 10.50 5.62
C GLY A 373 -40.01 9.04 5.95
N GLY A 374 -40.82 8.39 5.16
CA GLY A 374 -41.17 6.99 5.34
C GLY A 374 -42.52 6.66 4.71
N ARG A 375 -43.14 5.62 5.22
CA ARG A 375 -44.48 5.19 4.87
C ARG A 375 -45.44 5.57 6.01
N PRO A 376 -46.76 5.57 5.73
CA PRO A 376 -47.74 5.89 6.77
C PRO A 376 -47.67 5.02 8.02
N ASP A 377 -47.16 3.78 7.90
CA ASP A 377 -46.99 2.81 8.97
C ASP A 377 -45.65 2.88 9.68
N MET A 378 -44.63 3.54 9.07
CA MET A 378 -43.27 3.66 9.62
C MET A 378 -42.50 4.82 9.00
N ALA A 379 -42.11 5.79 9.80
CA ALA A 379 -41.31 6.94 9.36
C ALA A 379 -40.17 7.24 10.31
N GLN A 380 -39.14 7.90 9.79
CA GLN A 380 -37.96 8.29 10.55
C GLN A 380 -37.52 9.72 10.23
N ALA A 381 -36.89 10.35 11.20
CA ALA A 381 -36.26 11.66 11.05
C ALA A 381 -35.08 11.79 12.03
N GLY A 382 -34.44 12.94 12.02
CA GLY A 382 -33.38 13.27 12.99
C GLY A 382 -33.29 14.77 13.23
N GLY A 383 -32.63 15.17 14.30
CA GLY A 383 -32.36 16.55 14.63
C GLY A 383 -31.06 16.70 15.43
N PRO A 384 -30.50 17.92 15.45
CA PRO A 384 -29.25 18.20 16.17
C PRO A 384 -29.43 18.35 17.70
N ASN A 385 -30.66 18.36 18.21
CA ASN A 385 -30.91 18.64 19.61
C ASN A 385 -31.51 17.44 20.36
N ALA A 386 -30.63 16.56 20.88
CA ALA A 386 -31.05 15.41 21.68
C ALA A 386 -31.71 15.79 23.01
N SER A 387 -31.43 16.95 23.59
CA SER A 387 -32.06 17.40 24.85
C SER A 387 -33.54 17.73 24.74
N ALA A 388 -34.03 17.98 23.50
CA ALA A 388 -35.44 18.23 23.23
C ALA A 388 -36.25 16.93 23.01
N ALA A 389 -35.68 15.74 23.25
CA ALA A 389 -36.34 14.46 23.00
C ALA A 389 -37.69 14.34 23.74
N LYS A 390 -37.77 14.78 24.99
CA LYS A 390 -39.02 14.76 25.76
C LYS A 390 -40.09 15.69 25.17
N GLU A 391 -39.68 16.90 24.78
CA GLU A 391 -40.56 17.86 24.13
C GLU A 391 -41.10 17.32 22.79
N ALA A 392 -40.23 16.66 22.01
CA ALA A 392 -40.63 16.03 20.75
C ALA A 392 -41.69 14.94 20.96
N VAL A 393 -41.56 14.12 21.99
CA VAL A 393 -42.59 13.13 22.37
C VAL A 393 -43.88 13.81 22.74
N ASP A 394 -43.86 14.82 23.61
CA ASP A 394 -45.07 15.54 24.05
C ASP A 394 -45.80 16.22 22.89
N GLN A 395 -45.08 16.77 21.93
CA GLN A 395 -45.68 17.38 20.75
C GLN A 395 -46.31 16.35 19.80
N ILE A 396 -45.70 15.18 19.62
CA ILE A 396 -46.27 14.09 18.83
C ILE A 396 -47.57 13.60 19.45
N ILE A 397 -47.60 13.41 20.79
CA ILE A 397 -48.80 12.94 21.50
C ILE A 397 -49.98 13.93 21.31
N LYS A 398 -49.72 15.23 21.34
CA LYS A 398 -50.77 16.25 21.13
C LYS A 398 -51.46 16.16 19.77
N VAL A 399 -50.77 15.67 18.73
CA VAL A 399 -51.35 15.55 17.37
C VAL A 399 -52.48 14.55 17.30
N PHE A 400 -52.45 13.47 18.05
CA PHE A 400 -53.51 12.46 18.04
C PHE A 400 -54.34 12.44 19.31
N ALA A 401 -54.03 13.28 20.30
CA ALA A 401 -54.81 13.49 21.50
C ALA A 401 -55.95 14.55 21.31
N ALA A 402 -55.83 15.37 20.26
CA ALA A 402 -56.79 16.36 19.86
C ALA A 402 -57.93 15.72 19.01
#